data_cc0e374916ffcdacaf083ddf8d1c436d
#
_entry.id   cc0e374916ffcdacaf083ddf8d1c436d
#
_cell.length_a   1.000
_cell.length_b   1.000
_cell.length_c   1.000
_cell.angle_alpha   90.00
_cell.angle_beta   90.00
_cell.angle_gamma   90.00
#
_symmetry.space_group_name_H-M   'P 1'
#
loop_
_entity.id
_entity.type
_entity.pdbx_description
1 polymer ?
#
loop_
_entity_poly.entity_id
_entity_poly.type
_entity_poly.pdbx_seq_one_letter_code
_entity_poly.pdbx_strand_id
1 'polypeptide(L)'
;MEEKQVILSVEHLMISFSQYVGGWRQRELPVIRDLNIKVREHEVVAVAGSSGSGKSLLAHAVMGLLPQNAACQGTVSFEGEILTQKKKEQLRGSRMVLVPQSVSYLDPLMKVGEQVRRGQKDRESVKRCRQSMGRYGLGEDTEELYPFELSGGMTRRVLISTAVMEHPRLVIADEPTPGLHISAARRVLSHFREIADQGAGVLLITHDLELALEVADRIVVF
;
A
#
# COMPACT_ATOMS: atom_id res chain seq x y z
N MET A 1 29.87 -3.61 0.70
CA MET A 1 28.44 -3.21 0.59
C MET A 1 27.69 -4.03 1.60
N GLU A 2 27.13 -3.42 2.63
CA GLU A 2 26.25 -4.12 3.56
C GLU A 2 25.04 -4.67 2.80
N GLU A 3 24.73 -5.94 3.04
CA GLU A 3 23.57 -6.57 2.41
C GLU A 3 22.30 -6.00 3.06
N LYS A 4 21.50 -5.25 2.28
CA LYS A 4 20.27 -4.63 2.76
C LYS A 4 19.31 -5.69 3.31
N GLN A 5 18.76 -5.47 4.49
CA GLN A 5 17.85 -6.39 5.15
C GLN A 5 16.58 -6.61 4.30
N VAL A 6 16.16 -7.87 4.16
CA VAL A 6 14.88 -8.21 3.53
C VAL A 6 13.74 -7.90 4.50
N ILE A 7 12.86 -6.98 4.13
CA ILE A 7 11.68 -6.60 4.90
C ILE A 7 10.50 -7.49 4.57
N LEU A 8 10.25 -7.73 3.29
CA LEU A 8 9.17 -8.61 2.81
C LEU A 8 9.77 -9.70 1.93
N SER A 9 9.42 -10.96 2.21
CA SER A 9 9.61 -12.07 1.27
C SER A 9 8.28 -12.74 1.00
N VAL A 10 7.96 -12.92 -0.28
CA VAL A 10 6.82 -13.70 -0.77
C VAL A 10 7.40 -14.83 -1.60
N GLU A 11 7.07 -16.08 -1.27
CA GLU A 11 7.62 -17.26 -1.90
C GLU A 11 6.50 -18.21 -2.32
N HIS A 12 6.53 -18.61 -3.60
CA HIS A 12 5.58 -19.52 -4.21
C HIS A 12 4.11 -19.14 -4.00
N LEU A 13 3.81 -17.82 -4.04
CA LEU A 13 2.45 -17.34 -3.82
C LEU A 13 1.55 -17.77 -4.98
N MET A 14 0.50 -18.51 -4.62
CA MET A 14 -0.57 -18.89 -5.55
C MET A 14 -1.90 -18.41 -4.99
N ILE A 15 -2.72 -17.77 -5.84
CA ILE A 15 -4.06 -17.32 -5.48
C ILE A 15 -5.04 -17.79 -6.53
N SER A 16 -6.10 -18.48 -6.09
CA SER A 16 -7.21 -18.92 -6.94
C SER A 16 -8.56 -18.53 -6.32
N PHE A 17 -9.58 -18.45 -7.17
CA PHE A 17 -10.95 -18.19 -6.75
C PHE A 17 -11.84 -19.36 -7.13
N SER A 18 -12.72 -19.77 -6.20
CA SER A 18 -13.76 -20.73 -6.50
C SER A 18 -14.94 -20.02 -7.15
N GLN A 19 -15.24 -20.39 -8.40
CA GLN A 19 -16.37 -19.87 -9.15
C GLN A 19 -17.37 -20.99 -9.48
N TYR A 20 -18.67 -20.74 -9.27
CA TYR A 20 -19.71 -21.65 -9.69
C TYR A 20 -20.00 -21.50 -11.19
N VAL A 21 -19.93 -22.60 -11.93
CA VAL A 21 -20.23 -22.65 -13.36
C VAL A 21 -21.39 -23.60 -13.59
N GLY A 22 -22.48 -23.13 -14.22
CA GLY A 22 -23.60 -23.95 -14.61
C GLY A 22 -24.30 -24.70 -13.47
N GLY A 23 -24.68 -24.01 -12.41
CA GLY A 23 -25.42 -24.55 -11.27
C GLY A 23 -24.52 -24.99 -10.11
N TRP A 24 -24.15 -26.26 -9.99
CA TRP A 24 -23.45 -26.82 -8.82
C TRP A 24 -21.96 -27.13 -9.02
N ARG A 25 -21.41 -26.91 -10.21
CA ARG A 25 -19.99 -27.21 -10.49
C ARG A 25 -19.11 -26.05 -10.05
N GLN A 26 -18.20 -26.32 -9.13
CA GLN A 26 -17.13 -25.37 -8.76
C GLN A 26 -15.96 -25.53 -9.74
N ARG A 27 -15.46 -24.40 -10.22
CA ARG A 27 -14.21 -24.31 -10.99
C ARG A 27 -13.26 -23.37 -10.25
N GLU A 28 -12.02 -23.82 -10.06
CA GLU A 28 -10.96 -22.95 -9.60
C GLU A 28 -10.40 -22.11 -10.74
N LEU A 29 -10.34 -20.81 -10.51
CA LEU A 29 -9.74 -19.86 -11.44
C LEU A 29 -8.41 -19.37 -10.83
N PRO A 30 -7.25 -19.87 -11.29
CA PRO A 30 -5.96 -19.39 -10.82
C PRO A 30 -5.70 -17.99 -11.38
N VAL A 31 -5.39 -17.04 -10.49
CA VAL A 31 -5.05 -15.64 -10.82
C VAL A 31 -3.56 -15.40 -10.65
N ILE A 32 -2.99 -15.85 -9.54
CA ILE A 32 -1.53 -15.84 -9.30
C ILE A 32 -1.09 -17.31 -9.23
N ARG A 33 -0.04 -17.69 -9.98
CA ARG A 33 0.35 -19.09 -10.13
C ARG A 33 1.60 -19.49 -9.36
N ASP A 34 2.62 -18.66 -9.33
CA ASP A 34 3.88 -18.90 -8.62
C ASP A 34 4.67 -17.58 -8.54
N LEU A 35 4.26 -16.72 -7.64
CA LEU A 35 4.90 -15.42 -7.48
C LEU A 35 5.96 -15.47 -6.39
N ASN A 36 7.17 -15.01 -6.76
CA ASN A 36 8.29 -14.85 -5.86
C ASN A 36 8.77 -13.40 -5.90
N ILE A 37 8.72 -12.69 -4.77
CA ILE A 37 9.14 -11.29 -4.68
C ILE A 37 9.75 -11.00 -3.32
N LYS A 38 10.82 -10.20 -3.31
CA LYS A 38 11.44 -9.70 -2.08
C LYS A 38 11.53 -8.18 -2.14
N VAL A 39 11.27 -7.52 -1.03
CA VAL A 39 11.47 -6.08 -0.85
C VAL A 39 12.43 -5.89 0.30
N ARG A 40 13.47 -5.10 0.08
CA ARG A 40 14.49 -4.78 1.08
C ARG A 40 14.23 -3.42 1.71
N GLU A 41 14.92 -3.14 2.78
CA GLU A 41 14.98 -1.78 3.33
C GLU A 41 15.61 -0.82 2.31
N HIS A 42 15.18 0.44 2.35
CA HIS A 42 15.62 1.48 1.41
C HIS A 42 15.40 1.10 -0.07
N GLU A 43 14.38 0.29 -0.36
CA GLU A 43 14.10 -0.20 -1.70
C GLU A 43 12.67 0.09 -2.11
N VAL A 44 12.49 0.56 -3.35
CA VAL A 44 11.20 0.61 -4.03
C VAL A 44 11.16 -0.51 -5.07
N VAL A 45 10.29 -1.49 -4.87
CA VAL A 45 10.02 -2.54 -5.85
C VAL A 45 8.69 -2.25 -6.51
N ALA A 46 8.69 -1.99 -7.80
CA ALA A 46 7.47 -1.82 -8.57
C ALA A 46 6.96 -3.15 -9.13
N VAL A 47 5.67 -3.40 -9.02
CA VAL A 47 4.96 -4.50 -9.67
C VAL A 47 4.10 -3.90 -10.77
N ALA A 48 4.52 -4.09 -12.02
CA ALA A 48 3.86 -3.54 -13.20
C ALA A 48 3.12 -4.63 -13.98
N GLY A 49 2.02 -4.27 -14.61
CA GLY A 49 1.24 -5.19 -15.45
C GLY A 49 -0.11 -4.62 -15.84
N SER A 50 -0.82 -5.32 -16.71
CA SER A 50 -2.14 -4.90 -17.21
C SER A 50 -3.17 -4.81 -16.06
N SER A 51 -4.22 -3.99 -16.27
CA SER A 51 -5.35 -3.97 -15.33
C SER A 51 -6.02 -5.34 -15.27
N GLY A 52 -6.39 -5.78 -14.07
CA GLY A 52 -7.01 -7.10 -13.87
C GLY A 52 -6.04 -8.28 -13.79
N SER A 53 -4.72 -8.08 -13.91
CA SER A 53 -3.72 -9.18 -13.84
C SER A 53 -3.55 -9.79 -12.43
N GLY A 54 -4.18 -9.24 -11.41
CA GLY A 54 -4.09 -9.77 -10.04
C GLY A 54 -3.13 -9.02 -9.12
N LYS A 55 -2.53 -7.90 -9.55
CA LYS A 55 -1.55 -7.13 -8.75
C LYS A 55 -2.08 -6.71 -7.37
N SER A 56 -3.30 -6.20 -7.30
CA SER A 56 -3.93 -5.82 -6.02
C SER A 56 -4.16 -7.03 -5.09
N LEU A 57 -4.30 -8.24 -5.66
CA LEU A 57 -4.40 -9.46 -4.85
C LEU A 57 -3.09 -9.77 -4.13
N LEU A 58 -1.94 -9.43 -4.70
CA LEU A 58 -0.66 -9.51 -4.01
C LEU A 58 -0.67 -8.62 -2.76
N ALA A 59 -1.07 -7.35 -2.91
CA ALA A 59 -1.21 -6.44 -1.76
C ALA A 59 -2.15 -7.01 -0.69
N HIS A 60 -3.31 -7.50 -1.10
CA HIS A 60 -4.29 -8.09 -0.19
C HIS A 60 -3.78 -9.38 0.47
N ALA A 61 -3.03 -10.22 -0.24
CA ALA A 61 -2.44 -11.42 0.33
C ALA A 61 -1.41 -11.10 1.41
N VAL A 62 -0.51 -10.14 1.13
CA VAL A 62 0.49 -9.68 2.09
C VAL A 62 -0.18 -9.09 3.33
N MET A 63 -1.20 -8.26 3.12
CA MET A 63 -1.94 -7.60 4.20
C MET A 63 -2.95 -8.51 4.92
N GLY A 64 -3.22 -9.73 4.42
CA GLY A 64 -4.25 -10.61 4.99
C GLY A 64 -5.68 -10.08 4.79
N LEU A 65 -5.94 -9.49 3.62
CA LEU A 65 -7.21 -8.87 3.24
C LEU A 65 -7.89 -9.60 2.07
N LEU A 66 -7.44 -10.81 1.76
CA LEU A 66 -8.08 -11.60 0.70
C LEU A 66 -9.55 -11.90 1.06
N PRO A 67 -10.46 -11.91 0.07
CA PRO A 67 -11.85 -12.27 0.31
C PRO A 67 -11.97 -13.76 0.65
N GLN A 68 -13.07 -14.13 1.33
CA GLN A 68 -13.27 -15.50 1.84
C GLN A 68 -13.32 -16.60 0.77
N ASN A 69 -13.69 -16.26 -0.46
CA ASN A 69 -13.72 -17.19 -1.59
C ASN A 69 -12.38 -17.33 -2.34
N ALA A 70 -11.32 -16.70 -1.83
CA ALA A 70 -9.96 -16.84 -2.35
C ALA A 70 -9.21 -17.95 -1.61
N ALA A 71 -8.65 -18.91 -2.35
CA ALA A 71 -7.66 -19.84 -1.84
C ALA A 71 -6.26 -19.23 -2.05
N CYS A 72 -5.44 -19.26 -1.00
CA CYS A 72 -4.09 -18.71 -1.01
C CYS A 72 -3.10 -19.75 -0.50
N GLN A 73 -2.04 -20.01 -1.28
CA GLN A 73 -0.94 -20.90 -0.92
C GLN A 73 0.39 -20.15 -1.08
N GLY A 74 1.47 -20.70 -0.51
CA GLY A 74 2.77 -20.07 -0.47
C GLY A 74 3.08 -19.44 0.87
N THR A 75 4.25 -18.80 0.96
CA THR A 75 4.75 -18.23 2.21
C THR A 75 4.93 -16.72 2.05
N VAL A 76 4.44 -15.98 3.03
CA VAL A 76 4.71 -14.55 3.18
C VAL A 76 5.44 -14.35 4.49
N SER A 77 6.62 -13.75 4.47
CA SER A 77 7.39 -13.41 5.67
C SER A 77 7.71 -11.92 5.72
N PHE A 78 7.74 -11.39 6.93
CA PHE A 78 8.07 -10.00 7.24
C PHE A 78 9.22 -9.98 8.25
N GLU A 79 10.34 -9.33 7.88
CA GLU A 79 11.58 -9.29 8.67
C GLU A 79 12.03 -10.68 9.14
N GLY A 80 11.93 -11.67 8.24
CA GLY A 80 12.33 -13.06 8.49
C GLY A 80 11.29 -13.93 9.20
N GLU A 81 10.19 -13.37 9.70
CA GLU A 81 9.12 -14.12 10.36
C GLU A 81 7.95 -14.43 9.41
N ILE A 82 7.51 -15.70 9.39
CA ILE A 82 6.33 -16.12 8.61
C ILE A 82 5.07 -15.45 9.17
N LEU A 83 4.31 -14.81 8.28
CA LEU A 83 3.10 -14.10 8.62
C LEU A 83 1.88 -15.04 8.65
N THR A 84 1.40 -15.36 9.85
CA THR A 84 0.06 -15.91 10.04
C THR A 84 -1.00 -14.82 9.91
N GLN A 85 -2.27 -15.17 9.71
CA GLN A 85 -3.36 -14.20 9.63
C GLN A 85 -3.40 -13.27 10.87
N LYS A 86 -3.23 -13.83 12.06
CA LYS A 86 -3.18 -13.06 13.31
C LYS A 86 -2.01 -12.07 13.37
N LYS A 87 -0.82 -12.48 12.89
CA LYS A 87 0.35 -11.57 12.80
C LYS A 87 0.10 -10.43 11.79
N LYS A 88 -0.48 -10.74 10.63
CA LYS A 88 -0.86 -9.71 9.65
C LYS A 88 -1.79 -8.67 10.25
N GLU A 89 -2.79 -9.10 11.04
CA GLU A 89 -3.73 -8.20 11.72
C GLU A 89 -3.05 -7.31 12.76
N GLN A 90 -2.08 -7.82 13.50
CA GLN A 90 -1.32 -7.06 14.49
C GLN A 90 -0.38 -6.01 13.86
N LEU A 91 0.19 -6.32 12.70
CA LEU A 91 1.16 -5.46 12.03
C LEU A 91 0.51 -4.42 11.13
N ARG A 92 -0.72 -4.67 10.67
CA ARG A 92 -1.47 -3.75 9.81
C ARG A 92 -1.67 -2.39 10.47
N GLY A 93 -1.44 -1.36 9.67
CA GLY A 93 -1.64 0.01 10.07
C GLY A 93 -0.54 0.57 10.99
N SER A 94 0.43 -0.23 11.42
CA SER A 94 1.59 0.22 12.20
C SER A 94 2.90 -0.06 11.46
N ARG A 95 3.36 -1.31 11.47
CA ARG A 95 4.60 -1.70 10.80
C ARG A 95 4.44 -2.00 9.31
N MET A 96 3.27 -2.46 8.91
CA MET A 96 2.88 -2.70 7.52
C MET A 96 1.66 -1.84 7.19
N VAL A 97 1.75 -1.01 6.16
CA VAL A 97 0.66 -0.12 5.78
C VAL A 97 0.32 -0.28 4.30
N LEU A 98 -0.96 -0.10 3.99
CA LEU A 98 -1.49 -0.08 2.64
C LEU A 98 -2.00 1.32 2.31
N VAL A 99 -1.50 1.89 1.22
CA VAL A 99 -2.09 3.05 0.56
C VAL A 99 -2.97 2.51 -0.57
N PRO A 100 -4.29 2.51 -0.42
CA PRO A 100 -5.18 1.85 -1.35
C PRO A 100 -5.42 2.67 -2.62
N GLN A 101 -5.87 2.00 -3.67
CA GLN A 101 -6.27 2.62 -4.93
C GLN A 101 -7.45 3.59 -4.74
N SER A 102 -8.46 3.16 -3.98
CA SER A 102 -9.66 3.97 -3.78
C SER A 102 -9.48 5.01 -2.68
N VAL A 103 -9.97 6.21 -2.94
CA VAL A 103 -10.06 7.29 -1.96
C VAL A 103 -11.22 7.11 -0.97
N SER A 104 -12.14 6.17 -1.23
CA SER A 104 -13.29 5.86 -0.37
C SER A 104 -12.92 5.20 0.98
N TYR A 105 -11.65 4.95 1.21
CA TYR A 105 -11.15 4.47 2.51
C TYR A 105 -11.13 5.54 3.60
N LEU A 106 -11.28 6.81 3.24
CA LEU A 106 -11.50 7.86 4.24
C LEU A 106 -12.97 7.87 4.66
N ASP A 107 -13.21 7.94 5.96
CA ASP A 107 -14.55 8.09 6.50
C ASP A 107 -15.09 9.49 6.16
N PRO A 108 -16.17 9.60 5.36
CA PRO A 108 -16.69 10.89 4.93
C PRO A 108 -17.25 11.75 6.07
N LEU A 109 -17.56 11.16 7.23
CA LEU A 109 -18.15 11.81 8.38
C LEU A 109 -17.12 12.23 9.44
N MET A 110 -15.85 11.89 9.23
CA MET A 110 -14.76 12.20 10.17
C MET A 110 -13.80 13.22 9.54
N LYS A 111 -13.37 14.21 10.30
CA LYS A 111 -12.39 15.19 9.85
C LYS A 111 -11.05 14.54 9.51
N VAL A 112 -10.39 15.09 8.52
CA VAL A 112 -9.13 14.57 7.98
C VAL A 112 -8.05 14.41 9.06
N GLY A 113 -7.85 15.42 9.90
CA GLY A 113 -6.86 15.37 10.96
C GLY A 113 -7.13 14.25 11.98
N GLU A 114 -8.41 14.01 12.31
CA GLU A 114 -8.78 12.93 13.23
C GLU A 114 -8.48 11.55 12.62
N GLN A 115 -8.69 11.37 11.31
CA GLN A 115 -8.36 10.14 10.61
C GLN A 115 -6.86 9.89 10.55
N VAL A 116 -6.06 10.93 10.20
CA VAL A 116 -4.60 10.85 10.17
C VAL A 116 -4.06 10.46 11.55
N ARG A 117 -4.60 11.04 12.61
CA ARG A 117 -4.23 10.75 14.01
C ARG A 117 -4.86 9.48 14.57
N ARG A 118 -5.71 8.79 13.80
CA ARG A 118 -6.46 7.60 14.28
C ARG A 118 -7.22 7.85 15.58
N GLY A 119 -7.82 9.02 15.70
CA GLY A 119 -8.56 9.45 16.87
C GLY A 119 -7.72 9.87 18.10
N GLN A 120 -6.39 9.79 18.03
CA GLN A 120 -5.50 10.28 19.09
C GLN A 120 -5.61 11.79 19.22
N LYS A 121 -5.69 12.30 20.47
CA LYS A 121 -5.93 13.73 20.76
C LYS A 121 -4.80 14.38 21.57
N ASP A 122 -3.77 13.63 21.92
CA ASP A 122 -2.62 14.15 22.65
C ASP A 122 -1.80 15.13 21.79
N ARG A 123 -1.08 16.03 22.46
CA ARG A 123 -0.32 17.10 21.79
C ARG A 123 0.73 16.57 20.81
N GLU A 124 1.34 15.44 21.13
CA GLU A 124 2.40 14.87 20.30
C GLU A 124 1.82 14.29 19.01
N SER A 125 0.69 13.58 19.07
CA SER A 125 -0.02 13.07 17.90
C SER A 125 -0.53 14.18 17.00
N VAL A 126 -1.03 15.29 17.57
CA VAL A 126 -1.43 16.49 16.80
C VAL A 126 -0.22 17.09 16.07
N LYS A 127 0.91 17.25 16.78
CA LYS A 127 2.14 17.78 16.19
C LYS A 127 2.66 16.90 15.05
N ARG A 128 2.73 15.58 15.26
CA ARG A 128 3.14 14.61 14.22
C ARG A 128 2.22 14.65 13.01
N CYS A 129 0.90 14.74 13.22
CA CYS A 129 -0.09 14.88 12.17
C CYS A 129 0.20 16.10 11.29
N ARG A 130 0.36 17.28 11.89
CA ARG A 130 0.66 18.53 11.18
C ARG A 130 1.98 18.45 10.43
N GLN A 131 3.01 17.88 11.04
CA GLN A 131 4.31 17.67 10.40
C GLN A 131 4.20 16.74 9.20
N SER A 132 3.49 15.61 9.34
CA SER A 132 3.25 14.66 8.25
C SER A 132 2.46 15.31 7.11
N MET A 133 1.34 15.98 7.42
CA MET A 133 0.53 16.66 6.42
C MET A 133 1.29 17.78 5.71
N GLY A 134 2.01 18.63 6.46
CA GLY A 134 2.84 19.70 5.91
C GLY A 134 3.96 19.18 4.99
N ARG A 135 4.60 18.05 5.34
CA ARG A 135 5.60 17.38 4.50
C ARG A 135 5.05 17.03 3.12
N TYR A 136 3.80 16.59 3.05
CA TYR A 136 3.13 16.27 1.79
C TYR A 136 2.40 17.46 1.16
N GLY A 137 2.69 18.68 1.62
CA GLY A 137 2.15 19.93 1.04
C GLY A 137 0.65 20.11 1.24
N LEU A 138 0.13 19.60 2.37
CA LEU A 138 -1.22 19.90 2.85
C LEU A 138 -1.15 21.10 3.81
N GLY A 139 -2.03 22.09 3.60
CA GLY A 139 -2.10 23.27 4.46
C GLY A 139 -2.60 22.93 5.88
N GLU A 140 -2.32 23.81 6.83
CA GLU A 140 -2.73 23.62 8.23
C GLU A 140 -4.25 23.48 8.39
N ASP A 141 -5.03 24.20 7.58
CA ASP A 141 -6.49 24.11 7.61
C ASP A 141 -7.04 22.76 7.11
N THR A 142 -6.21 21.96 6.41
CA THR A 142 -6.65 20.67 5.84
C THR A 142 -7.08 19.69 6.93
N GLU A 143 -6.52 19.77 8.14
CA GLU A 143 -6.91 18.87 9.24
C GLU A 143 -8.36 19.04 9.68
N GLU A 144 -8.95 20.22 9.45
CA GLU A 144 -10.32 20.56 9.83
C GLU A 144 -11.35 20.21 8.74
N LEU A 145 -10.89 19.90 7.51
CA LEU A 145 -11.76 19.55 6.38
C LEU A 145 -12.28 18.12 6.50
N TYR A 146 -13.39 17.88 5.84
CA TYR A 146 -13.91 16.54 5.58
C TYR A 146 -13.40 15.99 4.24
N PRO A 147 -13.37 14.67 4.03
CA PRO A 147 -12.88 14.06 2.79
C PRO A 147 -13.54 14.59 1.51
N PHE A 148 -14.84 14.92 1.55
CA PHE A 148 -15.57 15.43 0.39
C PHE A 148 -15.21 16.88 0.01
N GLU A 149 -14.49 17.62 0.89
CA GLU A 149 -14.00 18.97 0.62
C GLU A 149 -12.61 18.95 -0.04
N LEU A 150 -11.98 17.78 -0.13
CA LEU A 150 -10.64 17.62 -0.69
C LEU A 150 -10.67 17.43 -2.21
N SER A 151 -9.67 17.99 -2.89
CA SER A 151 -9.37 17.57 -4.26
C SER A 151 -8.79 16.15 -4.29
N GLY A 152 -8.89 15.43 -5.42
CA GLY A 152 -8.34 14.07 -5.54
C GLY A 152 -6.84 13.99 -5.19
N GLY A 153 -6.05 15.01 -5.55
CA GLY A 153 -4.64 15.09 -5.16
C GLY A 153 -4.43 15.32 -3.67
N MET A 154 -5.29 16.10 -3.00
CA MET A 154 -5.26 16.27 -1.54
C MET A 154 -5.61 14.96 -0.85
N THR A 155 -6.66 14.28 -1.30
CA THR A 155 -7.10 12.99 -0.73
C THR A 155 -5.99 11.94 -0.79
N ARG A 156 -5.27 11.84 -1.92
CA ARG A 156 -4.10 10.95 -2.03
C ARG A 156 -3.01 11.27 -1.02
N ARG A 157 -2.68 12.55 -0.86
CA ARG A 157 -1.66 12.99 0.10
C ARG A 157 -2.09 12.76 1.54
N VAL A 158 -3.37 12.89 1.86
CA VAL A 158 -3.94 12.53 3.16
C VAL A 158 -3.77 11.03 3.43
N LEU A 159 -4.10 10.16 2.45
CA LEU A 159 -3.90 8.71 2.59
C LEU A 159 -2.43 8.35 2.82
N ILE A 160 -1.50 9.00 2.12
CA ILE A 160 -0.06 8.81 2.36
C ILE A 160 0.32 9.29 3.76
N SER A 161 -0.12 10.48 4.17
CA SER A 161 0.14 11.02 5.52
C SER A 161 -0.35 10.07 6.61
N THR A 162 -1.55 9.49 6.43
CA THR A 162 -2.12 8.50 7.36
C THR A 162 -1.28 7.22 7.41
N ALA A 163 -0.80 6.76 6.25
CA ALA A 163 -0.01 5.55 6.15
C ALA A 163 1.35 5.66 6.85
N VAL A 164 2.02 6.82 6.75
CA VAL A 164 3.39 7.00 7.26
C VAL A 164 3.47 7.55 8.68
N MET A 165 2.33 7.86 9.29
CA MET A 165 2.23 8.48 10.62
C MET A 165 3.01 7.71 11.71
N GLU A 166 3.07 6.38 11.60
CA GLU A 166 3.71 5.47 12.55
C GLU A 166 5.10 4.97 12.07
N HIS A 167 5.70 5.61 11.08
CA HIS A 167 7.01 5.21 10.53
C HIS A 167 7.06 3.71 10.16
N PRO A 168 6.22 3.24 9.25
CA PRO A 168 6.13 1.82 8.91
C PRO A 168 7.43 1.31 8.30
N ARG A 169 7.69 0.01 8.49
CA ARG A 169 8.82 -0.70 7.86
C ARG A 169 8.49 -1.14 6.44
N LEU A 170 7.20 -1.37 6.13
CA LEU A 170 6.72 -1.74 4.80
C LEU A 170 5.55 -0.87 4.40
N VAL A 171 5.66 -0.23 3.25
CA VAL A 171 4.56 0.49 2.61
C VAL A 171 4.19 -0.22 1.30
N ILE A 172 2.92 -0.59 1.18
CA ILE A 172 2.35 -1.12 -0.06
C ILE A 172 1.48 -0.03 -0.65
N ALA A 173 1.80 0.43 -1.87
CA ALA A 173 1.01 1.42 -2.59
C ALA A 173 0.32 0.72 -3.77
N ASP A 174 -0.99 0.61 -3.70
CA ASP A 174 -1.80 -0.02 -4.74
C ASP A 174 -2.40 1.05 -5.64
N GLU A 175 -1.88 1.17 -6.86
CA GLU A 175 -2.32 2.13 -7.88
C GLU A 175 -2.47 3.57 -7.31
N PRO A 176 -1.40 4.21 -6.79
CA PRO A 176 -1.55 5.49 -6.09
C PRO A 176 -1.76 6.68 -7.01
N THR A 177 -1.64 6.55 -8.35
CA THR A 177 -1.62 7.66 -9.31
C THR A 177 -2.83 7.81 -10.25
N PRO A 178 -3.76 6.83 -10.40
CA PRO A 178 -4.86 6.98 -11.34
C PRO A 178 -5.67 8.25 -11.15
N GLY A 179 -6.02 8.90 -12.28
CA GLY A 179 -6.80 10.13 -12.29
C GLY A 179 -6.03 11.39 -11.90
N LEU A 180 -4.72 11.32 -11.69
CA LEU A 180 -3.87 12.48 -11.46
C LEU A 180 -3.22 12.95 -12.75
N HIS A 181 -3.06 14.28 -12.87
CA HIS A 181 -2.19 14.85 -13.90
C HIS A 181 -0.74 14.40 -13.69
N ILE A 182 0.03 14.23 -14.75
CA ILE A 182 1.38 13.66 -14.73
C ILE A 182 2.31 14.31 -13.67
N SER A 183 2.27 15.62 -13.51
CA SER A 183 3.07 16.34 -12.51
C SER A 183 2.64 16.02 -11.07
N ALA A 184 1.35 15.78 -10.83
CA ALA A 184 0.83 15.36 -9.53
C ALA A 184 1.17 13.89 -9.23
N ALA A 185 1.09 13.03 -10.26
CA ALA A 185 1.48 11.62 -10.16
C ALA A 185 2.96 11.47 -9.78
N ARG A 186 3.87 12.20 -10.48
CA ARG A 186 5.30 12.23 -10.13
C ARG A 186 5.55 12.68 -8.70
N ARG A 187 4.83 13.71 -8.24
CA ARG A 187 4.94 14.18 -6.84
C ARG A 187 4.48 13.12 -5.85
N VAL A 188 3.40 12.41 -6.14
CA VAL A 188 2.93 11.29 -5.29
C VAL A 188 3.98 10.18 -5.25
N LEU A 189 4.56 9.81 -6.39
CA LEU A 189 5.58 8.75 -6.43
C LEU A 189 6.89 9.17 -5.76
N SER A 190 7.30 10.44 -5.86
CA SER A 190 8.49 10.92 -5.13
C SER A 190 8.34 10.77 -3.61
N HIS A 191 7.12 10.88 -3.07
CA HIS A 191 6.89 10.62 -1.65
C HIS A 191 7.17 9.16 -1.26
N PHE A 192 6.85 8.18 -2.12
CA PHE A 192 7.19 6.78 -1.84
C PHE A 192 8.71 6.55 -1.92
N ARG A 193 9.41 7.24 -2.81
CA ARG A 193 10.87 7.22 -2.85
C ARG A 193 11.47 7.79 -1.55
N GLU A 194 10.98 8.94 -1.08
CA GLU A 194 11.40 9.53 0.18
C GLU A 194 11.16 8.59 1.39
N ILE A 195 10.02 7.87 1.40
CA ILE A 195 9.71 6.89 2.44
C ILE A 195 10.73 5.75 2.43
N ALA A 196 11.09 5.24 1.25
CA ALA A 196 12.10 4.22 1.11
C ALA A 196 13.49 4.73 1.55
N ASP A 197 13.87 5.95 1.16
CA ASP A 197 15.14 6.56 1.56
C ASP A 197 15.27 6.72 3.09
N GLN A 198 14.15 6.76 3.82
CA GLN A 198 14.12 6.78 5.28
C GLN A 198 14.18 5.40 5.95
N GLY A 199 14.34 4.33 5.18
CA GLY A 199 14.56 2.99 5.70
C GLY A 199 13.41 2.00 5.50
N ALA A 200 12.25 2.43 5.01
CA ALA A 200 11.17 1.52 4.70
C ALA A 200 11.44 0.72 3.42
N GLY A 201 10.84 -0.47 3.30
CA GLY A 201 10.63 -1.14 2.02
C GLY A 201 9.33 -0.65 1.40
N VAL A 202 9.32 -0.39 0.10
CA VAL A 202 8.13 0.03 -0.63
C VAL A 202 7.79 -0.97 -1.74
N LEU A 203 6.57 -1.48 -1.72
CA LEU A 203 5.98 -2.28 -2.81
C LEU A 203 4.98 -1.39 -3.56
N LEU A 204 5.37 -0.93 -4.74
CA LEU A 204 4.57 -0.05 -5.59
C LEU A 204 3.87 -0.87 -6.67
N ILE A 205 2.55 -0.96 -6.62
CA ILE A 205 1.74 -1.61 -7.65
C ILE A 205 1.22 -0.53 -8.60
N THR A 206 1.49 -0.69 -9.89
CA THR A 206 1.02 0.26 -10.90
C THR A 206 0.88 -0.39 -12.29
N HIS A 207 0.06 0.19 -13.14
CA HIS A 207 0.01 -0.12 -14.56
C HIS A 207 0.83 0.88 -15.41
N ASP A 208 1.35 1.94 -14.81
CA ASP A 208 2.17 2.95 -15.47
C ASP A 208 3.66 2.63 -15.30
N LEU A 209 4.21 1.97 -16.33
CA LEU A 209 5.61 1.54 -16.33
C LEU A 209 6.58 2.74 -16.40
N GLU A 210 6.22 3.80 -17.13
CA GLU A 210 7.09 4.98 -17.30
C GLU A 210 7.28 5.67 -15.95
N LEU A 211 6.20 5.89 -15.21
CA LEU A 211 6.27 6.47 -13.88
C LEU A 211 6.97 5.55 -12.88
N ALA A 212 6.80 4.23 -13.00
CA ALA A 212 7.50 3.27 -12.14
C ALA A 212 9.02 3.34 -12.31
N LEU A 213 9.50 3.48 -13.55
CA LEU A 213 10.94 3.59 -13.89
C LEU A 213 11.61 4.82 -13.26
N GLU A 214 10.85 5.89 -12.97
CA GLU A 214 11.40 7.10 -12.37
C GLU A 214 11.77 6.93 -10.87
N VAL A 215 11.14 5.96 -10.16
CA VAL A 215 11.24 5.84 -8.70
C VAL A 215 11.66 4.46 -8.19
N ALA A 216 11.49 3.41 -8.99
CA ALA A 216 11.73 2.04 -8.55
C ALA A 216 13.20 1.63 -8.73
N ASP A 217 13.73 0.94 -7.74
CA ASP A 217 15.05 0.27 -7.82
C ASP A 217 14.96 -1.02 -8.64
N ARG A 218 13.82 -1.71 -8.59
CA ARG A 218 13.53 -2.94 -9.35
C ARG A 218 12.09 -2.96 -9.82
N ILE A 219 11.86 -3.60 -10.96
CA ILE A 219 10.53 -3.80 -11.53
C ILE A 219 10.29 -5.29 -11.73
N VAL A 220 9.12 -5.74 -11.29
CA VAL A 220 8.58 -7.07 -11.54
C VAL A 220 7.41 -6.92 -12.48
N VAL A 221 7.44 -7.61 -13.61
CA VAL A 221 6.34 -7.58 -14.59
C VAL A 221 5.42 -8.78 -14.33
N PHE A 222 4.10 -8.49 -14.29
CA PHE A 222 3.05 -9.41 -13.88
C PHE A 222 2.27 -9.94 -15.07
#